data_b8e044acec4c588e850df0e7e9fc22bd
#
_entry.id   b8e044acec4c588e850df0e7e9fc22bd
#
_cell.length_a   1.000
_cell.length_b   1.000
_cell.length_c   1.000
_cell.angle_alpha   90.00
_cell.angle_beta   90.00
_cell.angle_gamma   90.00
#
_symmetry.space_group_name_H-M   'P 1'
#
loop_
_entity.id
_entity.type
_entity.pdbx_description
1 polymer ?
#
loop_
_entity_poly.entity_id
_entity_poly.type
_entity_poly.pdbx_seq_one_letter_code
_entity_poly.pdbx_strand_id
1 'polypeptide(L)'
;DVVFMTNFARNQGLPVLVQPARKAIGPFVQELRALEPDLIVVWSYPMILPREVIAVPRRGTINVHGGLLPEYRGGHVMQWAIINGEAETGVALHYMDEGIDTGPIIAQGRFPIQQDDDAATVRQKLKTTGVALLQEWWPAIAEGRASKIPQDETKATYHRLRTQDDGVIDWSVTSTAICRL
;
A
#
# COMPACT_ATOMS: atom_id res chain seq x y z
N ASP A 1 -8.62 0.92 11.11
CA ASP A 1 -8.76 1.59 12.40
C ASP A 1 -7.59 1.20 13.31
N VAL A 2 -6.73 2.18 13.64
CA VAL A 2 -5.50 1.98 14.44
C VAL A 2 -5.84 1.43 15.84
N VAL A 3 -6.93 1.89 16.44
CA VAL A 3 -7.37 1.43 17.78
C VAL A 3 -7.74 -0.05 17.74
N PHE A 4 -8.47 -0.47 16.71
CA PHE A 4 -8.84 -1.88 16.52
C PHE A 4 -7.58 -2.76 16.39
N MET A 5 -6.65 -2.39 15.50
CA MET A 5 -5.42 -3.17 15.26
C MET A 5 -4.54 -3.23 16.50
N THR A 6 -4.41 -2.12 17.23
CA THR A 6 -3.65 -2.05 18.48
C THR A 6 -4.24 -2.97 19.55
N ASN A 7 -5.56 -2.94 19.74
CA ASN A 7 -6.25 -3.79 20.70
C ASN A 7 -6.17 -5.25 20.30
N PHE A 8 -6.34 -5.57 19.01
CA PHE A 8 -6.19 -6.92 18.50
C PHE A 8 -4.78 -7.47 18.78
N ALA A 9 -3.73 -6.72 18.45
CA ALA A 9 -2.36 -7.14 18.69
C ALA A 9 -2.09 -7.39 20.19
N ARG A 10 -2.52 -6.48 21.07
CA ARG A 10 -2.38 -6.62 22.50
C ARG A 10 -3.11 -7.86 23.04
N ASN A 11 -4.33 -8.13 22.56
CA ASN A 11 -5.10 -9.31 22.94
C ASN A 11 -4.43 -10.62 22.49
N GLN A 12 -3.59 -10.58 21.45
CA GLN A 12 -2.79 -11.71 21.00
C GLN A 12 -1.41 -11.78 21.69
N GLY A 13 -1.14 -10.91 22.68
CA GLY A 13 0.16 -10.85 23.34
C GLY A 13 1.30 -10.31 22.46
N LEU A 14 0.98 -9.64 21.35
CA LEU A 14 1.96 -9.09 20.43
C LEU A 14 2.43 -7.70 20.89
N PRO A 15 3.71 -7.37 20.80
CA PRO A 15 4.20 -6.05 21.09
C PRO A 15 3.65 -5.04 20.06
N VAL A 16 3.34 -3.84 20.55
CA VAL A 16 2.88 -2.73 19.71
C VAL A 16 3.87 -1.59 19.84
N LEU A 17 4.57 -1.32 18.75
CA LEU A 17 5.49 -0.19 18.63
C LEU A 17 4.81 0.95 17.87
N VAL A 18 5.06 2.19 18.31
CA VAL A 18 4.54 3.39 17.65
C VAL A 18 5.72 4.11 17.02
N GLN A 19 5.71 4.26 15.70
CA GLN A 19 6.74 5.00 14.99
C GLN A 19 6.70 6.47 15.41
N PRO A 20 7.80 7.01 15.96
CA PRO A 20 7.89 8.41 16.31
C PRO A 20 8.15 9.28 15.08
N ALA A 21 8.14 10.60 15.26
CA ALA A 21 8.61 11.53 14.25
C ALA A 21 10.06 11.22 13.83
N ARG A 22 10.41 11.54 12.58
CA ARG A 22 11.72 11.20 11.98
C ARG A 22 12.93 11.59 12.84
N LYS A 23 12.84 12.71 13.57
CA LYS A 23 13.92 13.19 14.46
C LYS A 23 14.22 12.25 15.64
N ALA A 24 13.27 11.40 16.02
CA ALA A 24 13.36 10.47 17.14
C ALA A 24 13.36 8.99 16.71
N ILE A 25 13.67 8.71 15.44
CA ILE A 25 13.55 7.37 14.87
C ILE A 25 14.58 6.36 15.42
N GLY A 26 15.74 6.83 15.89
CA GLY A 26 16.85 5.97 16.33
C GLY A 26 16.47 4.94 17.40
N PRO A 27 15.87 5.32 18.54
CA PRO A 27 15.39 4.37 19.53
C PRO A 27 14.38 3.37 18.99
N PHE A 28 13.43 3.82 18.17
CA PHE A 28 12.45 2.95 17.51
C PHE A 28 13.12 1.88 16.63
N VAL A 29 14.13 2.26 15.85
CA VAL A 29 14.91 1.31 15.04
C VAL A 29 15.64 0.29 15.91
N GLN A 30 16.15 0.69 17.08
CA GLN A 30 16.78 -0.23 18.01
C GLN A 30 15.78 -1.22 18.62
N GLU A 31 14.61 -0.74 19.04
CA GLU A 31 13.53 -1.61 19.53
C GLU A 31 13.07 -2.59 18.44
N LEU A 32 12.91 -2.10 17.22
CA LEU A 32 12.52 -2.94 16.08
C LEU A 32 13.60 -4.00 15.77
N ARG A 33 14.87 -3.64 15.82
CA ARG A 33 15.98 -4.59 15.64
C ARG A 33 16.03 -5.65 16.74
N ALA A 34 15.72 -5.27 17.98
CA ALA A 34 15.68 -6.20 19.11
C ALA A 34 14.61 -7.29 18.96
N LEU A 35 13.59 -7.06 18.13
CA LEU A 35 12.59 -8.08 17.75
C LEU A 35 13.10 -9.05 16.69
N GLU A 36 14.25 -8.79 16.07
CA GLU A 36 14.87 -9.61 15.01
C GLU A 36 13.87 -10.01 13.89
N PRO A 37 13.08 -9.08 13.32
CA PRO A 37 12.10 -9.45 12.32
C PRO A 37 12.77 -10.02 11.06
N ASP A 38 12.27 -11.15 10.56
CA ASP A 38 12.70 -11.68 9.28
C ASP A 38 12.20 -10.86 8.12
N LEU A 39 10.98 -10.33 8.24
CA LEU A 39 10.25 -9.59 7.22
C LEU A 39 9.40 -8.50 7.87
N ILE A 40 9.25 -7.37 7.21
CA ILE A 40 8.23 -6.37 7.54
C ILE A 40 7.21 -6.36 6.41
N VAL A 41 5.93 -6.47 6.76
CA VAL A 41 4.81 -6.30 5.83
C VAL A 41 4.11 -4.99 6.13
N VAL A 42 4.04 -4.11 5.14
CA VAL A 42 3.38 -2.82 5.23
C VAL A 42 2.04 -2.89 4.49
N TRP A 43 0.98 -2.41 5.11
CA TRP A 43 -0.33 -2.30 4.49
C TRP A 43 -1.07 -1.07 5.03
N SER A 44 -1.40 -0.16 4.13
CA SER A 44 -2.11 1.10 4.47
C SER A 44 -1.44 1.88 5.62
N TYR A 45 -0.13 1.92 5.63
CA TYR A 45 0.63 2.64 6.64
C TYR A 45 0.74 4.13 6.26
N PRO A 46 0.33 5.05 7.14
CA PRO A 46 0.16 6.45 6.77
C PRO A 46 1.45 7.28 6.78
N MET A 47 2.56 6.69 7.24
CA MET A 47 3.84 7.38 7.37
C MET A 47 4.86 6.84 6.39
N ILE A 48 5.75 7.69 5.91
CA ILE A 48 6.92 7.26 5.14
C ILE A 48 7.88 6.51 6.07
N LEU A 49 8.21 5.28 5.72
CA LEU A 49 9.22 4.50 6.41
C LEU A 49 10.61 4.97 5.98
N PRO A 50 11.45 5.42 6.91
CA PRO A 50 12.83 5.78 6.57
C PRO A 50 13.65 4.53 6.26
N ARG A 51 14.73 4.73 5.48
CA ARG A 51 15.64 3.66 5.06
C ARG A 51 16.09 2.77 6.22
N GLU A 52 16.38 3.37 7.37
CA GLU A 52 16.85 2.69 8.55
C GLU A 52 15.85 1.67 9.10
N VAL A 53 14.55 1.89 8.87
CA VAL A 53 13.46 0.95 9.22
C VAL A 53 13.31 -0.12 8.14
N ILE A 54 13.27 0.31 6.86
CA ILE A 54 13.13 -0.60 5.71
C ILE A 54 14.25 -1.65 5.68
N ALA A 55 15.43 -1.28 6.12
CA ALA A 55 16.63 -2.13 6.12
C ALA A 55 16.77 -3.03 7.37
N VAL A 56 15.83 -3.00 8.33
CA VAL A 56 15.95 -3.84 9.54
C VAL A 56 15.79 -5.33 9.24
N PRO A 57 14.74 -5.77 8.51
CA PRO A 57 14.50 -7.20 8.35
C PRO A 57 15.44 -7.85 7.33
N ARG A 58 15.87 -9.07 7.62
CA ARG A 58 16.82 -9.81 6.77
C ARG A 58 16.28 -10.12 5.37
N ARG A 59 14.97 -10.28 5.23
CA ARG A 59 14.27 -10.61 3.97
C ARG A 59 13.68 -9.38 3.29
N GLY A 60 13.93 -8.20 3.84
CA GLY A 60 13.44 -6.93 3.33
C GLY A 60 12.07 -6.56 3.85
N THR A 61 11.60 -5.41 3.42
CA THR A 61 10.27 -4.87 3.73
C THR A 61 9.44 -4.92 2.46
N ILE A 62 8.21 -5.43 2.56
CA ILE A 62 7.26 -5.48 1.44
C ILE A 62 6.06 -4.59 1.74
N ASN A 63 5.45 -4.04 0.69
CA ASN A 63 4.24 -3.25 0.80
C ASN A 63 3.10 -3.89 0.00
N VAL A 64 1.90 -3.88 0.59
CA VAL A 64 0.63 -4.21 -0.08
C VAL A 64 0.03 -2.90 -0.56
N HIS A 65 0.33 -2.55 -1.80
CA HIS A 65 -0.06 -1.30 -2.42
C HIS A 65 -1.42 -1.42 -3.12
N GLY A 66 -2.30 -0.44 -2.91
CA GLY A 66 -3.68 -0.45 -3.42
C GLY A 66 -3.83 0.12 -4.82
N GLY A 67 -2.91 -0.20 -5.71
CA GLY A 67 -2.89 0.21 -7.12
C GLY A 67 -2.06 -0.76 -7.95
N LEU A 68 -2.13 -0.62 -9.26
CA LEU A 68 -1.30 -1.38 -10.20
C LEU A 68 -0.01 -0.59 -10.46
N LEU A 69 1.13 -1.23 -10.24
CA LEU A 69 2.45 -0.67 -10.50
C LEU A 69 2.94 -1.06 -11.90
N PRO A 70 3.72 -0.21 -12.56
CA PRO A 70 4.31 1.05 -12.10
C PRO A 70 3.39 2.27 -12.24
N GLU A 71 2.22 2.12 -12.84
CA GLU A 71 1.19 3.14 -12.81
C GLU A 71 0.66 3.26 -11.36
N TYR A 72 -0.03 4.33 -11.02
CA TYR A 72 -0.67 4.52 -9.71
C TYR A 72 0.28 4.37 -8.51
N ARG A 73 1.52 4.90 -8.57
CA ARG A 73 2.38 5.10 -7.39
C ARG A 73 1.86 6.25 -6.52
N GLY A 74 2.12 6.21 -5.23
CA GLY A 74 1.85 7.30 -4.29
C GLY A 74 0.59 7.14 -3.47
N GLY A 75 -0.13 8.24 -3.23
CA GLY A 75 -1.23 8.27 -2.27
C GLY A 75 -2.62 8.26 -2.89
N HIS A 76 -3.59 7.72 -2.13
CA HIS A 76 -5.02 7.68 -2.50
C HIS A 76 -5.28 7.10 -3.90
N VAL A 77 -4.41 6.19 -4.37
CA VAL A 77 -4.42 5.66 -5.74
C VAL A 77 -5.73 4.95 -6.09
N MET A 78 -6.39 4.30 -5.12
CA MET A 78 -7.71 3.72 -5.31
C MET A 78 -8.74 4.78 -5.70
N GLN A 79 -8.76 5.91 -4.99
CA GLN A 79 -9.67 7.01 -5.29
C GLN A 79 -9.36 7.63 -6.65
N TRP A 80 -8.08 7.82 -6.97
CA TRP A 80 -7.68 8.32 -8.27
C TRP A 80 -8.09 7.38 -9.41
N ALA A 81 -8.01 6.06 -9.23
CA ALA A 81 -8.47 5.11 -10.24
C ALA A 81 -9.97 5.26 -10.52
N ILE A 82 -10.80 5.45 -9.48
CA ILE A 82 -12.25 5.69 -9.63
C ILE A 82 -12.49 7.02 -10.36
N ILE A 83 -11.87 8.11 -9.90
CA ILE A 83 -12.06 9.45 -10.47
C ILE A 83 -11.60 9.50 -11.92
N ASN A 84 -10.49 8.89 -12.25
CA ASN A 84 -9.96 8.81 -13.61
C ASN A 84 -10.80 7.91 -14.52
N GLY A 85 -11.74 7.13 -13.95
CA GLY A 85 -12.62 6.25 -14.69
C GLY A 85 -11.93 5.03 -15.27
N GLU A 86 -10.93 4.52 -14.55
CA GLU A 86 -10.27 3.29 -14.94
C GLU A 86 -11.25 2.12 -15.00
N ALA A 87 -11.09 1.26 -16.00
CA ALA A 87 -11.92 0.08 -16.14
C ALA A 87 -11.55 -1.02 -15.13
N GLU A 88 -10.30 -1.01 -14.66
CA GLU A 88 -9.79 -1.94 -13.67
C GLU A 88 -8.78 -1.24 -12.73
N THR A 89 -8.57 -1.83 -11.58
CA THR A 89 -7.49 -1.51 -10.66
C THR A 89 -6.99 -2.80 -10.02
N GLY A 90 -6.19 -2.70 -8.97
CA GLY A 90 -5.68 -3.91 -8.33
C GLY A 90 -4.84 -3.64 -7.10
N VAL A 91 -4.12 -4.69 -6.70
CA VAL A 91 -3.16 -4.66 -5.61
C VAL A 91 -1.81 -5.12 -6.14
N ALA A 92 -0.75 -4.42 -5.76
CA ALA A 92 0.62 -4.85 -6.00
C ALA A 92 1.29 -5.22 -4.68
N LEU A 93 1.92 -6.40 -4.64
CA LEU A 93 2.93 -6.73 -3.64
C LEU A 93 4.28 -6.34 -4.22
N HIS A 94 5.03 -5.49 -3.54
CA HIS A 94 6.36 -5.09 -3.98
C HIS A 94 7.31 -4.94 -2.80
N TYR A 95 8.61 -5.09 -3.04
CA TYR A 95 9.62 -4.72 -2.05
C TYR A 95 9.69 -3.20 -1.91
N MET A 96 9.93 -2.73 -0.71
CA MET A 96 10.16 -1.31 -0.47
C MET A 96 11.63 -0.95 -0.68
N ASP A 97 11.84 0.22 -1.25
CA ASP A 97 13.11 0.92 -1.35
C ASP A 97 12.96 2.35 -0.83
N GLU A 98 13.91 3.24 -1.17
CA GLU A 98 13.89 4.63 -0.70
C GLU A 98 12.92 5.53 -1.48
N GLY A 99 12.40 5.04 -2.62
CA GLY A 99 11.43 5.76 -3.44
C GLY A 99 9.99 5.53 -2.99
N ILE A 100 9.07 6.23 -3.65
CA ILE A 100 7.64 6.06 -3.41
C ILE A 100 7.14 4.97 -4.37
N ASP A 101 6.88 3.77 -3.84
CA ASP A 101 6.37 2.60 -4.55
C ASP A 101 7.22 2.20 -5.78
N THR A 102 8.54 2.43 -5.72
CA THR A 102 9.49 2.20 -6.83
C THR A 102 10.14 0.81 -6.81
N GLY A 103 10.09 0.12 -5.68
CA GLY A 103 10.75 -1.15 -5.49
C GLY A 103 10.21 -2.28 -6.38
N PRO A 104 10.97 -3.36 -6.56
CA PRO A 104 10.62 -4.43 -7.49
C PRO A 104 9.33 -5.16 -7.08
N ILE A 105 8.51 -5.49 -8.08
CA ILE A 105 7.21 -6.15 -7.90
C ILE A 105 7.42 -7.63 -7.62
N ILE A 106 6.67 -8.15 -6.64
CA ILE A 106 6.54 -9.57 -6.36
C ILE A 106 5.43 -10.16 -7.21
N ALA A 107 4.23 -9.60 -7.10
CA ALA A 107 3.04 -10.03 -7.81
C ALA A 107 1.97 -8.93 -7.83
N GLN A 108 0.99 -9.06 -8.73
CA GLN A 108 -0.14 -8.15 -8.82
C GLN A 108 -1.44 -8.93 -9.03
N GLY A 109 -2.51 -8.53 -8.34
CA GLY A 109 -3.86 -8.99 -8.54
C GLY A 109 -4.75 -7.87 -9.08
N ARG A 110 -5.54 -8.17 -10.13
CA ARG A 110 -6.41 -7.19 -10.83
C ARG A 110 -7.87 -7.50 -10.58
N PHE A 111 -8.70 -6.49 -10.60
CA PHE A 111 -10.16 -6.64 -10.60
C PHE A 111 -10.81 -5.44 -11.30
N PRO A 112 -12.01 -5.64 -11.93
CA PRO A 112 -12.70 -4.56 -12.61
C PRO A 112 -13.33 -3.57 -11.61
N ILE A 113 -13.37 -2.29 -12.01
CA ILE A 113 -14.19 -1.26 -11.39
C ILE A 113 -15.52 -1.24 -12.15
N GLN A 114 -16.60 -1.63 -11.47
CA GLN A 114 -17.95 -1.64 -12.04
C GLN A 114 -18.55 -0.24 -12.02
N GLN A 115 -19.58 -0.02 -12.82
CA GLN A 115 -20.23 1.28 -12.92
C GLN A 115 -20.89 1.73 -11.60
N ASP A 116 -21.32 0.78 -10.78
CA ASP A 116 -21.96 0.99 -9.48
C ASP A 116 -20.99 0.88 -8.30
N ASP A 117 -19.69 0.69 -8.57
CA ASP A 117 -18.69 0.69 -7.51
C ASP A 117 -18.44 2.10 -6.96
N ASP A 118 -18.39 2.18 -5.65
CA ASP A 118 -17.95 3.34 -4.90
C ASP A 118 -16.60 3.07 -4.18
N ALA A 119 -16.12 4.04 -3.45
CA ALA A 119 -14.86 3.89 -2.68
C ALA A 119 -14.93 2.78 -1.62
N ALA A 120 -16.11 2.42 -1.11
CA ALA A 120 -16.26 1.37 -0.12
C ALA A 120 -16.19 -0.02 -0.75
N THR A 121 -16.88 -0.21 -1.87
CA THR A 121 -16.90 -1.47 -2.64
C THR A 121 -15.53 -1.77 -3.24
N VAL A 122 -14.87 -0.78 -3.86
CA VAL A 122 -13.50 -0.93 -4.38
C VAL A 122 -12.50 -1.24 -3.26
N ARG A 123 -12.63 -0.58 -2.11
CA ARG A 123 -11.78 -0.88 -0.93
C ARG A 123 -11.96 -2.32 -0.46
N GLN A 124 -13.18 -2.85 -0.48
CA GLN A 124 -13.43 -4.24 -0.12
C GLN A 124 -12.80 -5.20 -1.12
N LYS A 125 -12.90 -4.93 -2.42
CA LYS A 125 -12.23 -5.70 -3.49
C LYS A 125 -10.70 -5.67 -3.29
N LEU A 126 -10.11 -4.50 -3.00
CA LEU A 126 -8.67 -4.37 -2.70
C LEU A 126 -8.26 -5.23 -1.51
N LYS A 127 -9.02 -5.21 -0.41
CA LYS A 127 -8.73 -6.04 0.76
C LYS A 127 -8.76 -7.52 0.43
N THR A 128 -9.81 -7.98 -0.23
CA THR A 128 -9.97 -9.39 -0.62
C THR A 128 -8.84 -9.83 -1.54
N THR A 129 -8.54 -9.05 -2.58
CA THR A 129 -7.46 -9.33 -3.53
C THR A 129 -6.10 -9.30 -2.85
N GLY A 130 -5.84 -8.33 -1.98
CA GLY A 130 -4.57 -8.21 -1.26
C GLY A 130 -4.31 -9.37 -0.30
N VAL A 131 -5.35 -9.81 0.43
CA VAL A 131 -5.24 -10.99 1.30
C VAL A 131 -4.97 -12.24 0.48
N ALA A 132 -5.73 -12.48 -0.59
CA ALA A 132 -5.54 -13.65 -1.46
C ALA A 132 -4.13 -13.67 -2.07
N LEU A 133 -3.68 -12.53 -2.59
CA LEU A 133 -2.36 -12.38 -3.18
C LEU A 133 -1.24 -12.62 -2.15
N LEU A 134 -1.39 -12.07 -0.95
CA LEU A 134 -0.42 -12.27 0.13
C LEU A 134 -0.38 -13.75 0.57
N GLN A 135 -1.53 -14.41 0.68
CA GLN A 135 -1.60 -15.83 1.02
C GLN A 135 -0.95 -16.72 -0.04
N GLU A 136 -1.21 -16.45 -1.32
CA GLU A 136 -0.62 -17.19 -2.45
C GLU A 136 0.90 -17.08 -2.46
N TRP A 137 1.44 -15.87 -2.25
CA TRP A 137 2.88 -15.61 -2.36
C TRP A 137 3.63 -15.75 -1.03
N TRP A 138 2.91 -15.92 0.09
CA TRP A 138 3.53 -16.02 1.41
C TRP A 138 4.63 -17.08 1.53
N PRO A 139 4.47 -18.32 1.02
CA PRO A 139 5.55 -19.31 1.12
C PRO A 139 6.84 -18.84 0.43
N ALA A 140 6.74 -18.28 -0.77
CA ALA A 140 7.89 -17.77 -1.51
C ALA A 140 8.53 -16.56 -0.81
N ILE A 141 7.73 -15.65 -0.27
CA ILE A 141 8.18 -14.48 0.49
C ILE A 141 8.89 -14.93 1.77
N ALA A 142 8.26 -15.82 2.54
CA ALA A 142 8.80 -16.33 3.80
C ALA A 142 10.12 -17.09 3.62
N GLU A 143 10.33 -17.74 2.49
CA GLU A 143 11.57 -18.43 2.13
C GLU A 143 12.62 -17.52 1.44
N GLY A 144 12.26 -16.28 1.12
CA GLY A 144 13.13 -15.34 0.41
C GLY A 144 13.33 -15.66 -1.08
N ARG A 145 12.42 -16.44 -1.69
CA ARG A 145 12.42 -16.84 -3.11
C ARG A 145 11.43 -16.07 -3.97
N ALA A 146 10.71 -15.11 -3.39
CA ALA A 146 9.74 -14.34 -4.13
C ALA A 146 10.40 -13.54 -5.28
N SER A 147 9.65 -13.37 -6.37
CA SER A 147 10.09 -12.63 -7.54
C SER A 147 10.52 -11.21 -7.19
N LYS A 148 11.45 -10.66 -7.97
CA LYS A 148 11.89 -9.26 -7.90
C LYS A 148 11.87 -8.69 -9.31
N ILE A 149 10.66 -8.37 -9.80
CA ILE A 149 10.45 -7.87 -11.16
C ILE A 149 10.69 -6.36 -11.15
N PRO A 150 11.73 -5.84 -11.81
CA PRO A 150 11.95 -4.39 -11.90
C PRO A 150 10.74 -3.71 -12.55
N GLN A 151 10.41 -2.52 -12.07
CA GLN A 151 9.35 -1.72 -12.67
C GLN A 151 9.84 -1.02 -13.93
N ASP A 152 8.96 -0.86 -14.92
CA ASP A 152 9.22 -0.08 -16.12
C ASP A 152 8.97 1.41 -15.84
N GLU A 153 10.04 2.16 -15.61
CA GLU A 153 9.97 3.57 -15.26
C GLU A 153 9.30 4.43 -16.35
N THR A 154 9.27 3.98 -17.59
CA THR A 154 8.62 4.71 -18.70
C THR A 154 7.10 4.74 -18.58
N LYS A 155 6.53 3.81 -17.80
CA LYS A 155 5.09 3.68 -17.53
C LYS A 155 4.67 4.22 -16.17
N ALA A 156 5.63 4.68 -15.37
CA ALA A 156 5.35 5.12 -14.00
C ALA A 156 4.50 6.38 -13.98
N THR A 157 3.43 6.35 -13.19
CA THR A 157 2.65 7.54 -12.86
C THR A 157 2.59 7.71 -11.34
N TYR A 158 2.47 8.98 -10.90
CA TYR A 158 2.47 9.33 -9.48
C TYR A 158 1.21 10.10 -9.13
N HIS A 159 0.57 9.69 -8.05
CA HIS A 159 -0.61 10.33 -7.52
C HIS A 159 -0.34 10.89 -6.11
N ARG A 160 -0.77 12.12 -5.89
CA ARG A 160 -0.69 12.76 -4.57
C ARG A 160 -1.85 12.33 -3.66
N LEU A 161 -1.72 12.60 -2.39
CA LEU A 161 -2.86 12.53 -1.49
C LEU A 161 -3.94 13.54 -1.94
N ARG A 162 -5.20 13.13 -1.90
CA ARG A 162 -6.35 14.03 -2.15
C ARG A 162 -6.48 15.04 -1.02
N THR A 163 -6.88 16.22 -1.41
CA THR A 163 -7.25 17.33 -0.51
C THR A 163 -8.75 17.59 -0.56
N GLN A 164 -9.25 18.51 0.25
CA GLN A 164 -10.66 18.93 0.21
C GLN A 164 -11.03 19.55 -1.16
N ASP A 165 -10.08 20.24 -1.79
CA ASP A 165 -10.30 20.87 -3.11
C ASP A 165 -10.60 19.85 -4.21
N ASP A 166 -10.07 18.63 -4.09
CA ASP A 166 -10.35 17.54 -5.03
C ASP A 166 -11.80 17.01 -4.93
N GLY A 167 -12.56 17.44 -3.95
CA GLY A 167 -13.97 17.12 -3.77
C GLY A 167 -14.91 18.24 -4.23
N VAL A 168 -14.39 19.34 -4.78
CA VAL A 168 -15.21 20.43 -5.31
C VAL A 168 -15.78 20.03 -6.66
N ILE A 169 -17.12 20.07 -6.77
CA ILE A 169 -17.83 19.69 -8.01
C ILE A 169 -17.67 20.78 -9.06
N ASP A 170 -17.09 20.42 -10.19
CA ASP A 170 -17.16 21.23 -11.41
C ASP A 170 -18.42 20.85 -12.21
N TRP A 171 -19.42 21.71 -12.19
CA TRP A 171 -20.68 21.50 -12.88
C TRP A 171 -20.60 21.57 -14.40
N SER A 172 -19.46 21.93 -14.96
CA SER A 172 -19.23 21.99 -16.42
C SER A 172 -18.83 20.65 -17.03
N VAL A 173 -18.42 19.67 -16.22
CA VAL A 173 -18.03 18.34 -16.69
C VAL A 173 -19.23 17.40 -16.82
N THR A 174 -19.03 16.21 -17.42
CA THR A 174 -20.10 15.22 -17.62
C THR A 174 -20.65 14.69 -16.28
N SER A 175 -21.92 14.30 -16.27
CA SER A 175 -22.55 13.66 -15.10
C SER A 175 -21.76 12.42 -14.63
N THR A 176 -21.23 11.64 -15.57
CA THR A 176 -20.39 10.48 -15.27
C THR A 176 -19.13 10.88 -14.50
N ALA A 177 -18.45 11.97 -14.89
CA ALA A 177 -17.29 12.47 -14.18
C ALA A 177 -17.65 12.96 -12.76
N ILE A 178 -18.79 13.64 -12.62
CA ILE A 178 -19.29 14.09 -11.30
C ILE A 178 -19.60 12.90 -10.39
N CYS A 179 -20.23 11.84 -10.92
CA CYS A 179 -20.55 10.65 -10.13
C CYS A 179 -19.32 9.86 -9.65
N ARG A 180 -18.16 10.06 -10.27
CA ARG A 180 -16.90 9.42 -9.88
C ARG A 180 -16.10 10.19 -8.81
N LEU A 181 -16.50 11.43 -8.52
CA LEU A 181 -15.81 12.30 -7.58
C LEU A 181 -16.08 11.91 -6.12
#